data_46b880eb9e44db4c323d6da61e83c984
#
_entry.id   46b880eb9e44db4c323d6da61e83c984
#
_cell.length_a   1.000
_cell.length_b   1.000
_cell.length_c   1.000
_cell.angle_alpha   90.00
_cell.angle_beta   90.00
_cell.angle_gamma   90.00
#
_symmetry.space_group_name_H-M   'P 1'
#
loop_
_entity.id
_entity.type
_entity.pdbx_description
1 polymer ?
#
loop_
_entity_poly.entity_id
_entity_poly.type
_entity_poly.pdbx_seq_one_letter_code
_entity_poly.pdbx_strand_id
1 'polypeptide(L)'
;MSECSLFFFTFSDMCLVAIAWKAHPDFPLLISANRDEVFHRPTRPLHQWDSGIFAGKDLQAGGTWMGFHPNGKWALLTNYRDFTQKRNSKISRGKLVSDFLESALSPENYLDKIWEERHHFDGFNLLVSDGDRIYYASNYAESPKEIPAGIHGLSNGLLNDPWPKTELAKSQLSELMSESPTQDQLLQTLKSTAIYAPENLPKTGAPLPLEIGLSAQLIRIEPNYGTVSSTAILRSGSGFTQLTERTFDWDYRSFKDQNINFQL
;
A
#
# COMPACT_ATOMS: atom_id res chain seq x y z
N MET A 1 -17.65 -33.69 -19.42
CA MET A 1 -17.79 -32.21 -19.44
C MET A 1 -17.91 -31.82 -17.99
N SER A 2 -16.78 -31.48 -17.36
CA SER A 2 -16.72 -31.05 -15.98
C SER A 2 -16.95 -29.52 -15.98
N GLU A 3 -18.03 -29.11 -15.32
CA GLU A 3 -18.30 -27.70 -15.05
C GLU A 3 -17.12 -27.09 -14.30
N CYS A 4 -16.39 -26.23 -14.97
CA CYS A 4 -15.41 -25.35 -14.38
C CYS A 4 -16.20 -24.31 -13.58
N SER A 5 -16.49 -24.63 -12.32
CA SER A 5 -17.08 -23.68 -11.37
C SER A 5 -16.08 -22.54 -11.21
N LEU A 6 -16.29 -21.45 -11.94
CA LEU A 6 -15.62 -20.17 -11.74
C LEU A 6 -15.99 -19.69 -10.33
N PHE A 7 -15.18 -20.04 -9.34
CA PHE A 7 -15.22 -19.40 -8.05
C PHE A 7 -14.91 -17.92 -8.27
N PHE A 8 -15.93 -17.09 -8.24
CA PHE A 8 -15.79 -15.65 -8.07
C PHE A 8 -15.21 -15.39 -6.67
N PHE A 9 -13.90 -15.54 -6.53
CA PHE A 9 -13.22 -14.94 -5.39
C PHE A 9 -13.36 -13.42 -5.56
N THR A 10 -14.03 -12.78 -4.64
CA THR A 10 -13.89 -11.31 -4.49
C THR A 10 -12.44 -11.08 -4.06
N PHE A 11 -11.57 -10.87 -5.05
CA PHE A 11 -10.21 -10.43 -4.77
C PHE A 11 -10.30 -9.14 -3.97
N SER A 12 -9.80 -9.16 -2.75
CA SER A 12 -9.60 -7.92 -2.01
C SER A 12 -8.28 -7.32 -2.47
N ASP A 13 -8.24 -6.01 -2.62
CA ASP A 13 -7.05 -5.25 -2.98
C ASP A 13 -5.84 -5.76 -2.21
N MET A 14 -4.77 -6.10 -2.92
CA MET A 14 -3.51 -6.51 -2.32
C MET A 14 -2.48 -5.45 -2.64
N CYS A 15 -1.65 -5.12 -1.67
CA CYS A 15 -0.61 -4.11 -1.81
C CYS A 15 0.69 -4.61 -1.22
N LEU A 16 1.79 -4.06 -1.68
CA LEU A 16 3.11 -4.25 -1.09
C LEU A 16 3.75 -2.88 -0.93
N VAL A 17 4.28 -2.61 0.26
CA VAL A 17 4.90 -1.33 0.59
C VAL A 17 6.23 -1.58 1.29
N ALA A 18 7.28 -0.87 0.89
CA ALA A 18 8.52 -0.71 1.61
C ALA A 18 8.69 0.76 2.01
N ILE A 19 9.04 1.02 3.26
CA ILE A 19 9.16 2.36 3.84
C ILE A 19 10.52 2.48 4.52
N ALA A 20 11.31 3.49 4.17
CA ALA A 20 12.43 3.95 4.98
C ALA A 20 11.99 5.21 5.72
N TRP A 21 11.83 5.11 7.02
CA TRP A 21 11.42 6.19 7.91
C TRP A 21 12.58 6.65 8.76
N LYS A 22 13.04 7.90 8.54
CA LYS A 22 14.20 8.47 9.26
C LYS A 22 15.43 7.54 9.26
N ALA A 23 15.57 6.72 8.19
CA ALA A 23 16.65 5.75 8.02
C ALA A 23 17.75 6.24 7.08
N HIS A 24 17.53 7.35 6.37
CA HIS A 24 18.48 7.97 5.46
C HIS A 24 18.82 9.39 5.95
N PRO A 25 20.11 9.83 5.90
CA PRO A 25 20.52 11.14 6.44
C PRO A 25 19.82 12.31 5.76
N ASP A 26 19.60 12.27 4.44
CA ASP A 26 19.07 13.37 3.65
C ASP A 26 17.58 13.22 3.32
N PHE A 27 17.04 12.00 3.44
CA PHE A 27 15.66 11.67 3.07
C PHE A 27 14.91 11.03 4.24
N PRO A 28 14.22 11.83 5.05
CA PRO A 28 13.47 11.29 6.21
C PRO A 28 12.32 10.34 5.83
N LEU A 29 11.85 10.38 4.57
CA LEU A 29 10.82 9.47 4.10
C LEU A 29 11.11 9.01 2.67
N LEU A 30 11.25 7.69 2.50
CA LEU A 30 11.23 7.02 1.21
C LEU A 30 10.15 5.95 1.24
N ILE A 31 9.33 5.88 0.19
CA ILE A 31 8.32 4.83 0.04
C ILE A 31 8.41 4.28 -1.39
N SER A 32 8.38 2.95 -1.48
CA SER A 32 8.09 2.22 -2.70
C SER A 32 6.87 1.34 -2.46
N ALA A 33 5.85 1.42 -3.31
CA ALA A 33 4.60 0.71 -3.12
C ALA A 33 4.01 0.20 -4.43
N ASN A 34 3.41 -0.99 -4.39
CA ASN A 34 2.58 -1.55 -5.45
C ASN A 34 1.13 -1.63 -4.97
N ARG A 35 0.20 -1.20 -5.82
CA ARG A 35 -1.22 -1.45 -5.67
C ARG A 35 -1.63 -2.60 -6.59
N ASP A 36 -2.17 -3.65 -6.02
CA ASP A 36 -2.69 -4.79 -6.77
C ASP A 36 -4.21 -4.79 -6.71
N GLU A 37 -4.86 -4.91 -7.88
CA GLU A 37 -6.29 -4.74 -8.02
C GLU A 37 -6.82 -5.47 -9.27
N VAL A 38 -8.13 -5.62 -9.40
CA VAL A 38 -8.74 -6.03 -10.67
C VAL A 38 -8.54 -4.94 -11.72
N PHE A 39 -8.10 -5.34 -12.94
CA PHE A 39 -7.64 -4.39 -13.96
C PHE A 39 -8.70 -3.37 -14.40
N HIS A 40 -9.99 -3.70 -14.33
CA HIS A 40 -11.08 -2.81 -14.73
C HIS A 40 -11.73 -2.06 -13.57
N ARG A 41 -11.11 -2.04 -12.37
CA ARG A 41 -11.61 -1.19 -11.30
C ARG A 41 -11.43 0.28 -11.68
N PRO A 42 -12.53 1.06 -11.80
CA PRO A 42 -12.44 2.45 -12.21
C PRO A 42 -11.58 3.24 -11.23
N THR A 43 -10.45 3.74 -11.71
CA THR A 43 -9.48 4.47 -10.88
C THR A 43 -9.02 5.71 -11.63
N ARG A 44 -8.96 6.85 -10.93
CA ARG A 44 -8.25 8.04 -11.42
C ARG A 44 -6.84 8.02 -10.86
N PRO A 45 -5.80 8.11 -11.71
CA PRO A 45 -4.41 8.14 -11.26
C PRO A 45 -4.11 9.34 -10.37
N LEU A 46 -2.90 9.38 -9.79
CA LEU A 46 -2.40 10.45 -8.94
C LEU A 46 -2.73 11.84 -9.49
N HIS A 47 -3.46 12.64 -8.70
CA HIS A 47 -3.83 14.03 -9.02
C HIS A 47 -4.10 14.78 -7.71
N GLN A 48 -4.22 16.09 -7.82
CA GLN A 48 -4.70 16.90 -6.70
C GLN A 48 -6.23 16.85 -6.64
N TRP A 49 -6.78 16.53 -5.47
CA TRP A 49 -8.21 16.58 -5.17
C TRP A 49 -8.64 18.00 -4.83
N ASP A 50 -9.93 18.30 -4.90
CA ASP A 50 -10.49 19.60 -4.50
C ASP A 50 -10.24 19.92 -3.02
N SER A 51 -10.08 18.89 -2.17
CA SER A 51 -9.70 19.03 -0.76
C SER A 51 -8.20 19.34 -0.55
N GLY A 52 -7.39 19.40 -1.60
CA GLY A 52 -5.95 19.63 -1.54
C GLY A 52 -5.10 18.37 -1.41
N ILE A 53 -5.71 17.20 -1.25
CA ILE A 53 -5.00 15.92 -1.17
C ILE A 53 -4.35 15.58 -2.51
N PHE A 54 -3.13 15.05 -2.47
CA PHE A 54 -2.46 14.41 -3.60
C PHE A 54 -2.60 12.89 -3.49
N ALA A 55 -3.42 12.30 -4.35
CA ALA A 55 -3.71 10.86 -4.32
C ALA A 55 -4.29 10.37 -5.65
N GLY A 56 -4.20 9.07 -5.92
CA GLY A 56 -5.11 8.41 -6.82
C GLY A 56 -6.51 8.31 -6.19
N LYS A 57 -7.54 8.05 -6.99
CA LYS A 57 -8.91 7.93 -6.50
C LYS A 57 -9.60 6.68 -7.02
N ASP A 58 -10.11 5.88 -6.10
CA ASP A 58 -11.03 4.80 -6.43
C ASP A 58 -12.39 5.42 -6.80
N LEU A 59 -12.76 5.37 -8.07
CA LEU A 59 -14.01 5.98 -8.54
C LEU A 59 -15.25 5.17 -8.19
N GLN A 60 -15.09 3.90 -7.79
CA GLN A 60 -16.20 3.06 -7.36
C GLN A 60 -16.55 3.31 -5.88
N ALA A 61 -15.52 3.43 -5.02
CA ALA A 61 -15.72 3.55 -3.56
C ALA A 61 -15.46 4.97 -3.02
N GLY A 62 -14.90 5.87 -3.83
CA GLY A 62 -14.71 7.28 -3.53
C GLY A 62 -13.49 7.61 -2.64
N GLY A 63 -12.79 6.60 -2.11
CA GLY A 63 -11.60 6.77 -1.26
C GLY A 63 -10.29 6.61 -2.03
N THR A 64 -9.20 6.40 -1.28
CA THR A 64 -7.86 6.14 -1.82
C THR A 64 -7.11 5.11 -0.98
N TRP A 65 -6.04 4.53 -1.55
CA TRP A 65 -5.15 3.57 -0.86
C TRP A 65 -3.91 4.25 -0.26
N MET A 66 -3.51 5.43 -0.81
CA MET A 66 -2.39 6.23 -0.36
C MET A 66 -2.63 7.68 -0.76
N GLY A 67 -2.28 8.60 0.13
CA GLY A 67 -2.38 10.03 -0.17
C GLY A 67 -1.50 10.88 0.73
N PHE A 68 -1.24 12.09 0.24
CA PHE A 68 -0.44 13.12 0.89
C PHE A 68 -1.22 14.43 0.92
N HIS A 69 -1.00 15.21 1.96
CA HIS A 69 -1.53 16.56 2.07
C HIS A 69 -0.36 17.56 2.17
N PRO A 70 -0.45 18.76 1.57
CA PRO A 70 0.62 19.77 1.62
C PRO A 70 1.04 20.22 3.02
N ASN A 71 0.22 19.94 4.06
CA ASN A 71 0.56 20.22 5.45
C ASN A 71 1.48 19.17 6.11
N GLY A 72 1.99 18.20 5.34
CA GLY A 72 2.89 17.15 5.83
C GLY A 72 2.20 15.82 6.15
N LYS A 73 0.90 15.80 6.34
CA LYS A 73 0.16 14.55 6.59
C LYS A 73 0.25 13.60 5.40
N TRP A 74 0.34 12.32 5.70
CA TRP A 74 0.18 11.25 4.73
C TRP A 74 -0.42 10.00 5.38
N ALA A 75 -1.04 9.19 4.56
CA ALA A 75 -1.58 7.92 4.99
C ALA A 75 -1.55 6.90 3.86
N LEU A 76 -1.46 5.63 4.23
CA LEU A 76 -1.61 4.51 3.31
C LEU A 76 -2.33 3.33 3.98
N LEU A 77 -2.92 2.51 3.13
CA LEU A 77 -3.70 1.36 3.54
C LEU A 77 -3.31 0.14 2.70
N THR A 78 -3.20 -1.01 3.37
CA THR A 78 -3.25 -2.32 2.72
C THR A 78 -4.38 -3.14 3.32
N ASN A 79 -4.94 -4.06 2.56
CA ASN A 79 -5.88 -5.01 3.11
C ASN A 79 -5.15 -6.06 3.93
N TYR A 80 -5.76 -6.50 5.03
CA TYR A 80 -5.32 -7.72 5.72
C TYR A 80 -5.96 -8.93 5.04
N ARG A 81 -5.15 -9.94 4.72
CA ARG A 81 -5.59 -11.12 3.98
C ARG A 81 -5.92 -12.28 4.92
N ASP A 82 -7.21 -12.56 5.05
CA ASP A 82 -7.74 -13.68 5.79
C ASP A 82 -8.97 -14.24 5.05
N PHE A 83 -8.78 -15.33 4.33
CA PHE A 83 -9.86 -16.02 3.60
C PHE A 83 -10.69 -16.94 4.50
N THR A 84 -10.29 -17.11 5.76
CA THR A 84 -11.05 -17.94 6.71
C THR A 84 -12.24 -17.19 7.31
N GLN A 85 -12.20 -15.84 7.30
CA GLN A 85 -13.25 -14.99 7.83
C GLN A 85 -13.99 -14.27 6.71
N LYS A 86 -15.29 -14.53 6.60
CA LYS A 86 -16.18 -13.76 5.73
C LYS A 86 -16.63 -12.52 6.50
N ARG A 87 -16.00 -11.40 6.26
CA ARG A 87 -16.49 -10.09 6.67
C ARG A 87 -17.15 -9.45 5.44
N ASN A 88 -18.34 -8.90 5.62
CA ASN A 88 -19.06 -8.18 4.56
C ASN A 88 -19.28 -6.73 5.02
N SER A 89 -18.20 -5.99 5.18
CA SER A 89 -18.29 -4.58 5.48
C SER A 89 -18.91 -3.82 4.31
N LYS A 90 -19.82 -2.91 4.62
CA LYS A 90 -20.37 -1.95 3.64
C LYS A 90 -19.53 -0.68 3.56
N ILE A 91 -18.54 -0.51 4.46
CA ILE A 91 -17.69 0.67 4.55
C ILE A 91 -16.40 0.42 3.78
N SER A 92 -16.12 1.27 2.81
CA SER A 92 -14.86 1.21 2.07
C SER A 92 -13.67 1.58 2.97
N ARG A 93 -12.67 0.70 3.03
CA ARG A 93 -11.42 0.95 3.77
C ARG A 93 -10.65 2.15 3.23
N GLY A 94 -10.77 2.44 1.92
CA GLY A 94 -10.13 3.61 1.30
C GLY A 94 -10.54 4.95 1.90
N LYS A 95 -11.70 5.00 2.58
CA LYS A 95 -12.13 6.17 3.35
C LYS A 95 -11.26 6.43 4.58
N LEU A 96 -10.68 5.39 5.18
CA LEU A 96 -9.75 5.54 6.30
C LEU A 96 -8.56 6.44 5.96
N VAL A 97 -8.11 6.41 4.71
CA VAL A 97 -7.02 7.26 4.24
C VAL A 97 -7.50 8.68 3.97
N SER A 98 -8.55 8.85 3.15
CA SER A 98 -9.05 10.19 2.81
C SER A 98 -9.58 10.95 4.03
N ASP A 99 -10.33 10.29 4.91
CA ASP A 99 -10.92 10.91 6.10
C ASP A 99 -9.82 11.36 7.08
N PHE A 100 -8.70 10.62 7.21
CA PHE A 100 -7.55 11.09 7.99
C PHE A 100 -6.93 12.35 7.39
N LEU A 101 -6.68 12.34 6.09
CA LEU A 101 -6.02 13.45 5.40
C LEU A 101 -6.85 14.75 5.44
N GLU A 102 -8.18 14.62 5.42
CA GLU A 102 -9.13 15.74 5.52
C GLU A 102 -9.42 16.16 6.96
N SER A 103 -9.12 15.31 7.95
CA SER A 103 -9.38 15.60 9.36
C SER A 103 -8.38 16.60 9.95
N ALA A 104 -8.77 17.28 11.04
CA ALA A 104 -7.86 18.07 11.88
C ALA A 104 -7.19 17.22 12.99
N LEU A 105 -7.53 15.92 13.11
CA LEU A 105 -7.04 15.06 14.18
C LEU A 105 -5.55 14.75 14.02
N SER A 106 -4.85 14.58 15.16
CA SER A 106 -3.53 13.96 15.17
C SER A 106 -3.60 12.49 14.75
N PRO A 107 -2.49 11.88 14.31
CA PRO A 107 -2.44 10.44 13.99
C PRO A 107 -2.96 9.56 15.13
N GLU A 108 -2.55 9.82 16.37
CA GLU A 108 -3.00 9.08 17.57
C GLU A 108 -4.51 9.16 17.73
N ASN A 109 -5.06 10.38 17.87
CA ASN A 109 -6.48 10.58 18.09
C ASN A 109 -7.34 10.02 16.96
N TYR A 110 -6.83 10.06 15.72
CA TYR A 110 -7.51 9.44 14.60
C TYR A 110 -7.53 7.92 14.72
N LEU A 111 -6.40 7.30 15.05
CA LEU A 111 -6.34 5.85 15.20
C LEU A 111 -7.11 5.35 16.42
N ASP A 112 -7.18 6.10 17.52
CA ASP A 112 -8.01 5.76 18.69
C ASP A 112 -9.49 5.67 18.28
N LYS A 113 -9.97 6.65 17.52
CA LYS A 113 -11.33 6.63 16.97
C LYS A 113 -11.56 5.41 16.06
N ILE A 114 -10.64 5.17 15.11
CA ILE A 114 -10.76 4.02 14.21
C ILE A 114 -10.66 2.70 14.98
N TRP A 115 -9.90 2.65 16.05
CA TRP A 115 -9.77 1.46 16.88
C TRP A 115 -11.08 1.07 17.58
N GLU A 116 -11.85 2.03 18.02
CA GLU A 116 -13.18 1.79 18.58
C GLU A 116 -14.15 1.24 17.51
N GLU A 117 -14.05 1.74 16.28
CA GLU A 117 -14.92 1.40 15.16
C GLU A 117 -14.37 0.24 14.29
N ARG A 118 -13.20 -0.34 14.62
CA ARG A 118 -12.44 -1.27 13.76
C ARG A 118 -13.21 -2.50 13.29
N HIS A 119 -14.20 -2.92 14.05
CA HIS A 119 -15.03 -4.10 13.74
C HIS A 119 -16.04 -3.85 12.60
N HIS A 120 -16.25 -2.59 12.21
CA HIS A 120 -17.10 -2.23 11.09
C HIS A 120 -16.40 -2.37 9.73
N PHE A 121 -15.10 -2.59 9.73
CA PHE A 121 -14.30 -2.70 8.50
C PHE A 121 -13.87 -4.15 8.23
N ASP A 122 -13.74 -4.49 6.95
CA ASP A 122 -13.00 -5.68 6.55
C ASP A 122 -11.53 -5.56 7.01
N GLY A 123 -10.76 -6.66 6.90
CA GLY A 123 -9.36 -6.67 7.33
C GLY A 123 -8.54 -5.53 6.70
N PHE A 124 -7.89 -4.73 7.53
CA PHE A 124 -7.06 -3.60 7.09
C PHE A 124 -5.77 -3.46 7.89
N ASN A 125 -4.79 -2.85 7.24
CA ASN A 125 -3.61 -2.24 7.83
C ASN A 125 -3.61 -0.76 7.45
N LEU A 126 -3.46 0.13 8.39
CA LEU A 126 -3.48 1.57 8.18
C LEU A 126 -2.23 2.20 8.80
N LEU A 127 -1.51 2.96 7.98
CA LEU A 127 -0.43 3.84 8.41
C LEU A 127 -0.89 5.28 8.26
N VAL A 128 -0.72 6.08 9.29
CA VAL A 128 -1.02 7.52 9.29
C VAL A 128 0.15 8.31 9.88
N SER A 129 0.39 9.50 9.35
CA SER A 129 1.50 10.35 9.78
C SER A 129 1.12 11.83 9.72
N ASP A 130 1.63 12.61 10.67
CA ASP A 130 1.63 14.08 10.65
C ASP A 130 2.86 14.67 9.93
N GLY A 131 3.77 13.83 9.46
CA GLY A 131 5.05 14.21 8.88
C GLY A 131 6.24 14.01 9.82
N ASP A 132 6.02 14.01 11.13
CA ASP A 132 7.03 13.85 12.18
C ASP A 132 7.01 12.48 12.85
N ARG A 133 5.86 11.86 12.95
CA ARG A 133 5.63 10.53 13.53
C ARG A 133 4.75 9.69 12.61
N ILE A 134 4.96 8.38 12.63
CA ILE A 134 4.13 7.40 11.95
C ILE A 134 3.46 6.52 12.97
N TYR A 135 2.16 6.29 12.80
CA TYR A 135 1.38 5.35 13.59
C TYR A 135 0.78 4.27 12.69
N TYR A 136 0.69 3.08 13.23
CA TYR A 136 0.14 1.89 12.58
C TYR A 136 -1.03 1.33 13.37
N ALA A 137 -2.08 0.96 12.68
CA ALA A 137 -3.19 0.17 13.22
C ALA A 137 -3.63 -0.92 12.23
N SER A 138 -4.09 -2.03 12.77
CA SER A 138 -4.76 -3.11 12.02
C SER A 138 -5.84 -3.70 12.90
N ASN A 139 -7.01 -4.03 12.34
CA ASN A 139 -8.03 -4.73 13.10
C ASN A 139 -7.70 -6.23 13.37
N TYR A 140 -6.48 -6.63 13.01
CA TYR A 140 -5.85 -7.91 13.36
C TYR A 140 -4.65 -7.75 14.32
N ALA A 141 -4.25 -6.52 14.65
CA ALA A 141 -3.21 -6.25 15.65
C ALA A 141 -3.83 -6.09 17.05
N GLU A 142 -2.99 -6.05 18.09
CA GLU A 142 -3.44 -5.88 19.49
C GLU A 142 -3.91 -4.46 19.80
N SER A 143 -3.20 -3.46 19.25
CA SER A 143 -3.50 -2.03 19.45
C SER A 143 -2.79 -1.17 18.40
N PRO A 144 -3.23 0.09 18.20
CA PRO A 144 -2.45 1.09 17.49
C PRO A 144 -1.09 1.33 18.17
N LYS A 145 -0.07 1.63 17.37
CA LYS A 145 1.29 1.91 17.88
C LYS A 145 2.07 2.87 17.00
N GLU A 146 2.96 3.63 17.58
CA GLU A 146 3.95 4.41 16.86
C GLU A 146 5.00 3.49 16.23
N ILE A 147 5.49 3.84 15.04
CA ILE A 147 6.52 3.09 14.33
C ILE A 147 7.86 3.80 14.54
N PRO A 148 8.90 3.07 15.02
CA PRO A 148 10.24 3.64 15.18
C PRO A 148 10.89 3.96 13.83
N ALA A 149 11.95 4.78 13.86
CA ALA A 149 12.81 4.97 12.69
C ALA A 149 13.39 3.63 12.23
N GLY A 150 13.52 3.45 10.91
CA GLY A 150 14.02 2.22 10.31
C GLY A 150 13.38 1.89 8.98
N ILE A 151 13.67 0.68 8.48
CA ILE A 151 13.10 0.15 7.25
C ILE A 151 11.98 -0.82 7.62
N HIS A 152 10.80 -0.57 7.07
CA HIS A 152 9.58 -1.33 7.32
C HIS A 152 9.00 -1.88 6.03
N GLY A 153 8.39 -3.05 6.13
CA GLY A 153 7.66 -3.68 5.04
C GLY A 153 6.24 -4.00 5.45
N LEU A 154 5.30 -3.77 4.55
CA LEU A 154 3.88 -4.06 4.77
C LEU A 154 3.28 -4.65 3.51
N SER A 155 2.65 -5.81 3.67
CA SER A 155 1.81 -6.39 2.62
C SER A 155 0.41 -6.66 3.17
N ASN A 156 -0.05 -7.89 3.12
CA ASN A 156 -1.40 -8.28 3.53
C ASN A 156 -1.42 -9.12 4.83
N GLY A 157 -0.29 -9.22 5.51
CA GLY A 157 -0.14 -9.61 6.92
C GLY A 157 0.00 -8.36 7.80
N LEU A 158 0.50 -8.52 9.01
CA LEU A 158 0.82 -7.38 9.88
C LEU A 158 2.10 -6.68 9.42
N LEU A 159 2.32 -5.47 9.97
CA LEU A 159 3.54 -4.70 9.71
C LEU A 159 4.78 -5.52 10.07
N ASN A 160 5.70 -5.62 9.12
CA ASN A 160 6.95 -6.40 9.21
C ASN A 160 6.77 -7.92 9.33
N ASP A 161 5.59 -8.46 9.04
CA ASP A 161 5.45 -9.91 8.88
C ASP A 161 6.46 -10.42 7.86
N PRO A 162 7.22 -11.48 8.17
CA PRO A 162 8.36 -11.92 7.36
C PRO A 162 7.92 -12.73 6.13
N TRP A 163 6.97 -12.20 5.37
CA TRP A 163 6.61 -12.77 4.08
C TRP A 163 7.75 -12.57 3.09
N PRO A 164 8.10 -13.57 2.27
CA PRO A 164 9.27 -13.49 1.39
C PRO A 164 9.31 -12.22 0.53
N LYS A 165 8.16 -11.81 -0.05
CA LYS A 165 8.09 -10.57 -0.86
C LYS A 165 8.30 -9.30 -0.02
N THR A 166 7.90 -9.33 1.26
CA THR A 166 8.08 -8.20 2.18
C THR A 166 9.55 -8.08 2.60
N GLU A 167 10.20 -9.20 2.91
CA GLU A 167 11.63 -9.21 3.25
C GLU A 167 12.49 -8.79 2.05
N LEU A 168 12.16 -9.27 0.84
CA LEU A 168 12.83 -8.81 -0.38
C LEU A 168 12.65 -7.30 -0.59
N ALA A 169 11.45 -6.75 -0.38
CA ALA A 169 11.17 -5.32 -0.52
C ALA A 169 11.99 -4.48 0.46
N LYS A 170 12.10 -4.92 1.72
CA LYS A 170 12.93 -4.27 2.74
C LYS A 170 14.41 -4.30 2.38
N SER A 171 14.92 -5.45 1.89
CA SER A 171 16.32 -5.61 1.44
C SER A 171 16.63 -4.66 0.28
N GLN A 172 15.80 -4.66 -0.75
CA GLN A 172 15.95 -3.79 -1.93
C GLN A 172 15.93 -2.29 -1.55
N LEU A 173 15.03 -1.88 -0.64
CA LEU A 173 15.02 -0.50 -0.17
C LEU A 173 16.26 -0.20 0.68
N SER A 174 16.75 -1.16 1.48
CA SER A 174 17.96 -1.01 2.30
C SER A 174 19.20 -0.78 1.45
N GLU A 175 19.31 -1.40 0.28
CA GLU A 175 20.42 -1.21 -0.64
C GLU A 175 20.55 0.24 -1.14
N LEU A 176 19.42 0.96 -1.23
CA LEU A 176 19.39 2.36 -1.63
C LEU A 176 19.81 3.34 -0.52
N MET A 177 19.94 2.89 0.74
CA MET A 177 20.26 3.78 1.86
C MET A 177 21.68 4.32 1.88
N SER A 178 22.58 3.73 1.12
CA SER A 178 23.97 4.18 0.99
C SER A 178 24.21 5.20 -0.12
N GLU A 179 23.20 5.50 -0.91
CA GLU A 179 23.25 6.38 -2.08
C GLU A 179 22.22 7.52 -1.94
N SER A 180 22.19 8.45 -2.89
CA SER A 180 21.09 9.40 -3.03
C SER A 180 20.02 8.80 -3.94
N PRO A 181 18.97 8.17 -3.38
CA PRO A 181 17.97 7.44 -4.17
C PRO A 181 17.19 8.39 -5.07
N THR A 182 16.79 7.87 -6.22
CA THR A 182 15.96 8.55 -7.19
C THR A 182 14.56 7.94 -7.24
N GLN A 183 13.59 8.68 -7.79
CA GLN A 183 12.23 8.18 -8.04
C GLN A 183 12.26 6.89 -8.87
N ASP A 184 13.09 6.85 -9.93
CA ASP A 184 13.18 5.66 -10.77
C ASP A 184 13.75 4.45 -10.03
N GLN A 185 14.76 4.62 -9.18
CA GLN A 185 15.29 3.55 -8.36
C GLN A 185 14.20 2.99 -7.41
N LEU A 186 13.42 3.87 -6.75
CA LEU A 186 12.29 3.44 -5.92
C LEU A 186 11.24 2.68 -6.73
N LEU A 187 10.91 3.13 -7.94
CA LEU A 187 9.97 2.42 -8.84
C LEU A 187 10.52 1.08 -9.34
N GLN A 188 11.83 0.84 -9.28
CA GLN A 188 12.46 -0.43 -9.67
C GLN A 188 12.49 -1.46 -8.54
N THR A 189 12.34 -1.05 -7.27
CA THR A 189 12.52 -1.96 -6.12
C THR A 189 11.46 -3.05 -6.01
N LEU A 190 10.23 -2.86 -6.46
CA LEU A 190 9.13 -3.82 -6.28
C LEU A 190 8.72 -4.50 -7.60
N LYS A 191 9.69 -4.87 -8.43
CA LYS A 191 9.43 -5.44 -9.77
C LYS A 191 9.67 -6.94 -9.91
N SER A 192 10.06 -7.62 -8.83
CA SER A 192 10.28 -9.07 -8.90
C SER A 192 8.97 -9.81 -9.19
N THR A 193 8.99 -10.63 -10.25
CA THR A 193 7.92 -11.57 -10.59
C THR A 193 8.19 -12.98 -10.04
N ALA A 194 9.24 -13.14 -9.24
CA ALA A 194 9.59 -14.42 -8.62
C ALA A 194 8.49 -14.83 -7.63
N ILE A 195 8.02 -16.05 -7.79
CA ILE A 195 7.10 -16.71 -6.87
C ILE A 195 7.88 -17.60 -5.91
N TYR A 196 7.29 -17.91 -4.76
CA TYR A 196 7.94 -18.65 -3.69
C TYR A 196 7.33 -20.05 -3.53
N ALA A 197 8.13 -20.97 -3.01
CA ALA A 197 7.71 -22.34 -2.74
C ALA A 197 6.65 -22.40 -1.62
N PRO A 198 5.71 -23.35 -1.67
CA PRO A 198 4.56 -23.44 -0.75
C PRO A 198 4.93 -23.39 0.73
N GLU A 199 6.05 -23.98 1.12
CA GLU A 199 6.55 -24.00 2.50
C GLU A 199 6.94 -22.64 3.06
N ASN A 200 7.21 -21.67 2.17
CA ASN A 200 7.60 -20.29 2.52
C ASN A 200 6.40 -19.31 2.48
N LEU A 201 5.21 -19.80 2.11
CA LEU A 201 4.04 -18.95 1.95
C LEU A 201 3.26 -18.79 3.27
N PRO A 202 2.59 -17.63 3.46
CA PRO A 202 1.71 -17.45 4.61
C PRO A 202 0.48 -18.37 4.51
N LYS A 203 -0.10 -18.69 5.66
CA LYS A 203 -1.33 -19.51 5.76
C LYS A 203 -2.55 -18.59 5.94
N THR A 204 -3.04 -18.03 4.85
CA THR A 204 -4.16 -17.07 4.89
C THR A 204 -5.54 -17.70 4.61
N GLY A 205 -5.57 -19.01 4.39
CA GLY A 205 -6.78 -19.73 3.97
C GLY A 205 -7.08 -19.62 2.48
N ALA A 206 -6.23 -18.95 1.69
CA ALA A 206 -6.33 -18.93 0.24
C ALA A 206 -6.02 -20.32 -0.36
N PRO A 207 -6.64 -20.68 -1.50
CA PRO A 207 -6.20 -21.83 -2.28
C PRO A 207 -4.72 -21.70 -2.66
N LEU A 208 -3.97 -22.81 -2.57
CA LEU A 208 -2.51 -22.78 -2.78
C LEU A 208 -2.08 -22.15 -4.13
N PRO A 209 -2.73 -22.40 -5.28
CA PRO A 209 -2.34 -21.76 -6.54
C PRO A 209 -2.47 -20.23 -6.48
N LEU A 210 -3.49 -19.72 -5.78
CA LEU A 210 -3.68 -18.28 -5.57
C LEU A 210 -2.61 -17.73 -4.65
N GLU A 211 -2.30 -18.41 -3.52
CA GLU A 211 -1.26 -17.98 -2.59
C GLU A 211 0.11 -17.89 -3.28
N ILE A 212 0.44 -18.86 -4.15
CA ILE A 212 1.67 -18.84 -4.96
C ILE A 212 1.67 -17.63 -5.90
N GLY A 213 0.59 -17.40 -6.65
CA GLY A 213 0.49 -16.26 -7.57
C GLY A 213 0.62 -14.90 -6.89
N LEU A 214 0.09 -14.78 -5.67
CA LEU A 214 0.14 -13.57 -4.85
C LEU A 214 1.48 -13.36 -4.12
N SER A 215 2.40 -14.30 -4.22
CA SER A 215 3.68 -14.23 -3.51
C SER A 215 4.73 -13.34 -4.19
N ALA A 216 4.57 -13.02 -5.47
CA ALA A 216 5.43 -12.10 -6.20
C ALA A 216 5.27 -10.64 -5.70
N GLN A 217 6.24 -9.79 -6.00
CA GLN A 217 6.13 -8.34 -5.76
C GLN A 217 5.32 -7.65 -6.86
N LEU A 218 5.61 -7.95 -8.12
CA LEU A 218 4.84 -7.51 -9.29
C LEU A 218 3.94 -8.66 -9.71
N ILE A 219 2.63 -8.50 -9.54
CA ILE A 219 1.64 -9.57 -9.69
C ILE A 219 0.92 -9.44 -11.03
N ARG A 220 0.74 -10.58 -11.70
CA ARG A 220 -0.23 -10.74 -12.79
C ARG A 220 -0.88 -12.12 -12.69
N ILE A 221 -2.18 -12.14 -12.40
CA ILE A 221 -3.01 -13.34 -12.31
C ILE A 221 -4.15 -13.21 -13.32
N GLU A 222 -4.11 -14.07 -14.31
CA GLU A 222 -5.16 -14.08 -15.34
C GLU A 222 -6.53 -14.49 -14.74
N PRO A 223 -7.65 -13.96 -15.26
CA PRO A 223 -7.70 -13.09 -16.46
C PRO A 223 -7.59 -11.59 -16.15
N ASN A 224 -7.71 -11.12 -14.91
CA ASN A 224 -8.02 -9.71 -14.71
C ASN A 224 -7.52 -9.11 -13.38
N TYR A 225 -6.49 -9.69 -12.75
CA TYR A 225 -5.97 -9.21 -11.47
C TYR A 225 -4.45 -9.07 -11.49
N GLY A 226 -3.94 -8.02 -10.85
CA GLY A 226 -2.49 -7.81 -10.67
C GLY A 226 -2.13 -6.39 -10.26
N THR A 227 -0.85 -6.08 -10.36
CA THR A 227 -0.32 -4.76 -10.04
C THR A 227 -0.81 -3.74 -11.07
N VAL A 228 -1.65 -2.82 -10.66
CA VAL A 228 -2.21 -1.75 -11.50
C VAL A 228 -1.38 -0.48 -11.46
N SER A 229 -0.70 -0.21 -10.34
CA SER A 229 0.23 0.91 -10.25
C SER A 229 1.36 0.66 -9.25
N SER A 230 2.49 1.35 -9.49
CA SER A 230 3.62 1.47 -8.55
C SER A 230 3.79 2.94 -8.18
N THR A 231 4.03 3.20 -6.90
CA THR A 231 4.22 4.56 -6.38
C THR A 231 5.58 4.69 -5.71
N ALA A 232 6.30 5.75 -6.05
CA ALA A 232 7.54 6.15 -5.40
C ALA A 232 7.37 7.50 -4.71
N ILE A 233 7.82 7.60 -3.47
CA ILE A 233 7.80 8.83 -2.68
C ILE A 233 9.19 9.10 -2.17
N LEU A 234 9.64 10.33 -2.35
CA LEU A 234 10.90 10.81 -1.86
C LEU A 234 10.68 12.16 -1.20
N ARG A 235 10.92 12.26 0.10
CA ARG A 235 10.90 13.51 0.87
C ARG A 235 12.30 13.83 1.35
N SER A 236 12.80 15.00 0.98
CA SER A 236 14.10 15.49 1.47
C SER A 236 14.00 16.09 2.88
N GLY A 237 15.14 16.26 3.54
CA GLY A 237 15.22 16.92 4.85
C GLY A 237 14.78 18.39 4.81
N SER A 238 14.76 19.06 3.65
CA SER A 238 14.19 20.40 3.47
C SER A 238 12.66 20.42 3.39
N GLY A 239 12.00 19.25 3.36
CA GLY A 239 10.56 19.11 3.18
C GLY A 239 10.10 19.01 1.71
N PHE A 240 11.01 19.18 0.73
CA PHE A 240 10.65 18.98 -0.66
C PHE A 240 10.24 17.50 -0.89
N THR A 241 9.03 17.30 -1.38
CA THR A 241 8.42 15.98 -1.55
C THR A 241 8.08 15.74 -3.02
N GLN A 242 8.52 14.60 -3.52
CA GLN A 242 8.28 14.13 -4.88
C GLN A 242 7.43 12.86 -4.81
N LEU A 243 6.32 12.84 -5.54
CA LEU A 243 5.41 11.70 -5.71
C LEU A 243 5.39 11.31 -7.17
N THR A 244 5.64 10.05 -7.46
CA THR A 244 5.46 9.48 -8.80
C THR A 244 4.56 8.25 -8.69
N GLU A 245 3.46 8.24 -9.44
CA GLU A 245 2.65 7.05 -9.65
C GLU A 245 2.82 6.57 -11.09
N ARG A 246 3.25 5.35 -11.27
CA ARG A 246 3.34 4.62 -12.54
C ARG A 246 2.14 3.70 -12.66
N THR A 247 1.24 4.00 -13.60
CA THR A 247 0.09 3.15 -13.92
C THR A 247 0.44 2.21 -15.06
N PHE A 248 0.18 0.91 -14.89
CA PHE A 248 0.46 -0.13 -15.89
C PHE A 248 -0.73 -0.36 -16.81
N ASP A 249 -0.41 -0.54 -18.08
CA ASP A 249 -1.32 -1.07 -19.10
C ASP A 249 -0.77 -2.44 -19.55
N TRP A 250 -1.34 -3.49 -19.00
CA TRP A 250 -0.86 -4.84 -19.25
C TRP A 250 -1.19 -5.35 -20.65
N ASP A 251 -2.25 -4.85 -21.29
CA ASP A 251 -2.64 -5.25 -22.64
C ASP A 251 -1.65 -4.72 -23.67
N TYR A 252 -1.22 -3.47 -23.50
CA TYR A 252 -0.24 -2.81 -24.37
C TYR A 252 1.19 -2.91 -23.87
N ARG A 253 1.44 -3.55 -22.73
CA ARG A 253 2.76 -3.66 -22.10
C ARG A 253 3.44 -2.30 -21.94
N SER A 254 2.67 -1.30 -21.56
CA SER A 254 3.09 0.07 -21.43
C SER A 254 2.77 0.62 -20.04
N PHE A 255 3.26 1.82 -19.73
CA PHE A 255 2.94 2.52 -18.50
C PHE A 255 2.86 4.03 -18.73
N LYS A 256 2.21 4.72 -17.79
CA LYS A 256 2.18 6.18 -17.72
C LYS A 256 2.55 6.63 -16.33
N ASP A 257 3.42 7.65 -16.24
CA ASP A 257 3.81 8.26 -14.98
C ASP A 257 3.02 9.56 -14.75
N GLN A 258 2.55 9.72 -13.51
CA GLN A 258 2.00 10.97 -12.97
C GLN A 258 2.96 11.46 -11.88
N ASN A 259 3.38 12.71 -11.98
CA ASN A 259 4.34 13.31 -11.07
C ASN A 259 3.72 14.52 -10.37
N ILE A 260 3.87 14.60 -9.06
CA ILE A 260 3.52 15.77 -8.25
C ILE A 260 4.68 16.06 -7.33
N ASN A 261 5.11 17.32 -7.33
CA ASN A 261 6.14 17.83 -6.43
C ASN A 261 5.57 18.97 -5.61
N PHE A 262 5.90 19.01 -4.33
CA PHE A 262 5.48 20.11 -3.45
C PHE A 262 6.47 20.31 -2.31
N GLN A 263 6.39 21.49 -1.71
CA GLN A 263 7.18 21.90 -0.53
C GLN A 263 6.27 21.87 0.70
N LEU A 264 6.77 21.30 1.80
CA LEU A 264 6.13 21.40 3.12
C LEU A 264 6.48 22.73 3.79
#